data_71c019b8243edadc8ec63aa47f00eb38
#
_entry.id   71c019b8243edadc8ec63aa47f00eb38
#
_cell.length_a   1.000
_cell.length_b   1.000
_cell.length_c   1.000
_cell.angle_alpha   90.00
_cell.angle_beta   90.00
_cell.angle_gamma   90.00
#
_symmetry.space_group_name_H-M   'P 1'
#
loop_
_entity.id
_entity.type
_entity.pdbx_description
1 polymer ?
#
loop_
_entity_poly.entity_id
_entity_poly.type
_entity_poly.pdbx_seq_one_letter_code
_entity_poly.pdbx_strand_id
1 'polypeptide(L)'
;VLGELQVIEYFQRPQFEAYSLVHDEQDPDRLGVMLVHGFTGTPADMRPLAELLHQRGADCHVPMQRGMATDITSLPTTTASVWRSSMLDAWREHSNRYRRTVLVGYSMGGASAILMAAETPPDLLLLFAPFVKINDRRAVFLPIAKRMMKDIRLFTNVDFANPDVQKWFDVALPGLDIADPEIQRQVTAESGVPPVVIAELQTLGGMALKAARQVKSPVVILQGHEDEVVHRRDTRKLSDEFARLQAYHEIPGDHLIPLDRLPSWPKVSGLVLDELDELI
;
A
#
# COMPACT_ATOMS: atom_id res chain seq x y z
N VAL A 1 22.71 -16.41 -14.86
CA VAL A 1 21.55 -16.42 -15.79
C VAL A 1 20.35 -17.17 -15.19
N LEU A 2 20.53 -18.02 -14.15
CA LEU A 2 19.41 -18.72 -13.48
C LEU A 2 18.89 -17.98 -12.24
N GLY A 3 19.60 -16.97 -11.74
CA GLY A 3 19.22 -16.25 -10.51
C GLY A 3 18.16 -15.16 -10.71
N GLU A 4 18.11 -14.52 -11.87
CA GLU A 4 17.16 -13.42 -12.15
C GLU A 4 15.68 -13.86 -12.25
N LEU A 5 15.42 -15.17 -12.42
CA LEU A 5 14.08 -15.69 -12.66
C LEU A 5 13.27 -15.94 -11.38
N GLN A 6 13.87 -16.27 -10.23
CA GLN A 6 13.11 -16.77 -9.09
C GLN A 6 12.36 -15.69 -8.30
N VAL A 7 12.90 -14.48 -8.10
CA VAL A 7 12.17 -13.39 -7.43
C VAL A 7 11.09 -12.82 -8.35
N ILE A 8 11.37 -12.70 -9.64
CA ILE A 8 10.36 -12.31 -10.64
C ILE A 8 9.27 -13.39 -10.72
N GLU A 9 9.63 -14.67 -10.74
CA GLU A 9 8.69 -15.80 -10.74
C GLU A 9 7.83 -15.83 -9.45
N TYR A 10 8.40 -15.47 -8.30
CA TYR A 10 7.64 -15.33 -7.07
C TYR A 10 6.46 -14.38 -7.24
N PHE A 11 6.70 -13.19 -7.81
CA PHE A 11 5.66 -12.20 -8.05
C PHE A 11 4.70 -12.53 -9.20
N GLN A 12 5.04 -13.50 -10.07
CA GLN A 12 4.15 -13.95 -11.15
C GLN A 12 3.06 -14.95 -10.70
N ARG A 13 3.00 -15.27 -9.42
CA ARG A 13 1.99 -16.20 -8.90
C ARG A 13 0.59 -15.58 -8.96
N PRO A 14 -0.46 -16.37 -9.30
CA PRO A 14 -1.84 -15.87 -9.44
C PRO A 14 -2.39 -15.18 -8.20
N GLN A 15 -1.91 -15.56 -7.02
CA GLN A 15 -2.32 -14.93 -5.74
C GLN A 15 -1.97 -13.45 -5.63
N PHE A 16 -1.02 -12.95 -6.45
CA PHE A 16 -0.56 -11.56 -6.45
C PHE A 16 -1.22 -10.72 -7.56
N GLU A 17 -2.12 -11.30 -8.35
CA GLU A 17 -2.90 -10.57 -9.33
C GLU A 17 -3.98 -9.71 -8.68
N ALA A 18 -4.46 -8.71 -9.43
CA ALA A 18 -5.65 -7.95 -9.06
C ALA A 18 -6.85 -8.89 -8.92
N TYR A 19 -7.72 -8.65 -7.96
CA TYR A 19 -8.89 -9.49 -7.73
C TYR A 19 -10.08 -8.68 -7.23
N SER A 20 -11.25 -9.31 -7.26
CA SER A 20 -12.48 -8.79 -6.68
C SER A 20 -13.17 -9.91 -5.89
N LEU A 21 -13.72 -9.56 -4.75
CA LEU A 21 -14.63 -10.38 -3.96
C LEU A 21 -15.99 -9.70 -4.06
N VAL A 22 -16.88 -10.27 -4.88
CA VAL A 22 -18.22 -9.72 -5.14
C VAL A 22 -19.26 -10.78 -4.89
N HIS A 23 -20.43 -10.36 -4.46
CA HIS A 23 -21.57 -11.26 -4.31
C HIS A 23 -22.24 -11.52 -5.68
N ASP A 24 -22.94 -12.64 -5.82
CA ASP A 24 -23.49 -13.10 -7.10
C ASP A 24 -24.48 -12.12 -7.75
N GLU A 25 -25.23 -11.38 -6.94
CA GLU A 25 -26.16 -10.37 -7.43
C GLU A 25 -25.52 -8.99 -7.40
N GLN A 26 -25.51 -8.29 -8.55
CA GLN A 26 -25.10 -6.90 -8.60
C GLN A 26 -26.14 -6.03 -7.91
N ASP A 27 -25.79 -5.49 -6.77
CA ASP A 27 -26.63 -4.60 -5.97
C ASP A 27 -25.92 -3.27 -5.79
N PRO A 28 -26.39 -2.17 -6.41
CA PRO A 28 -25.77 -0.85 -6.25
C PRO A 28 -25.94 -0.26 -4.85
N ASP A 29 -26.84 -0.79 -4.03
CA ASP A 29 -27.03 -0.39 -2.63
C ASP A 29 -26.04 -1.09 -1.67
N ARG A 30 -25.36 -2.14 -2.14
CA ARG A 30 -24.26 -2.77 -1.39
C ARG A 30 -23.09 -1.81 -1.26
N LEU A 31 -22.35 -1.92 -0.15
CA LEU A 31 -21.13 -1.14 0.04
C LEU A 31 -20.04 -1.61 -0.94
N GLY A 32 -19.57 -0.71 -1.79
CA GLY A 32 -18.41 -0.94 -2.66
C GLY A 32 -17.12 -0.48 -1.99
N VAL A 33 -16.15 -1.38 -1.77
CA VAL A 33 -14.86 -1.07 -1.16
C VAL A 33 -13.75 -1.29 -2.16
N MET A 34 -12.92 -0.27 -2.39
CA MET A 34 -11.68 -0.41 -3.14
C MET A 34 -10.48 -0.34 -2.20
N LEU A 35 -9.58 -1.33 -2.28
CA LEU A 35 -8.42 -1.43 -1.40
C LEU A 35 -7.12 -1.37 -2.23
N VAL A 36 -6.23 -0.43 -1.89
CA VAL A 36 -5.01 -0.13 -2.67
C VAL A 36 -3.77 -0.45 -1.84
N HIS A 37 -2.95 -1.39 -2.32
CA HIS A 37 -1.73 -1.88 -1.64
C HIS A 37 -0.55 -0.89 -1.70
N GLY A 38 0.54 -1.18 -0.97
CA GLY A 38 1.74 -0.35 -0.88
C GLY A 38 2.76 -0.53 -2.01
N PHE A 39 3.87 0.22 -1.92
CA PHE A 39 5.03 0.12 -2.82
C PHE A 39 5.78 -1.19 -2.57
N THR A 40 6.18 -1.86 -3.64
CA THR A 40 6.75 -3.22 -3.67
C THR A 40 5.84 -4.30 -3.09
N GLY A 41 4.64 -3.93 -2.63
CA GLY A 41 3.61 -4.85 -2.19
C GLY A 41 2.78 -5.40 -3.35
N THR A 42 1.76 -6.17 -3.00
CA THR A 42 0.89 -6.87 -3.93
C THR A 42 -0.58 -6.71 -3.54
N PRO A 43 -1.54 -6.97 -4.41
CA PRO A 43 -2.95 -7.04 -4.02
C PRO A 43 -3.22 -8.03 -2.88
N ALA A 44 -2.39 -9.09 -2.73
CA ALA A 44 -2.54 -10.06 -1.64
C ALA A 44 -2.37 -9.43 -0.24
N ASP A 45 -1.64 -8.32 -0.12
CA ASP A 45 -1.46 -7.62 1.17
C ASP A 45 -2.79 -7.08 1.72
N MET A 46 -3.74 -6.81 0.83
CA MET A 46 -5.07 -6.30 1.21
C MET A 46 -6.11 -7.43 1.36
N ARG A 47 -5.73 -8.69 1.09
CA ARG A 47 -6.65 -9.82 1.08
C ARG A 47 -7.34 -10.06 2.43
N PRO A 48 -6.63 -10.07 3.58
CA PRO A 48 -7.29 -10.30 4.87
C PRO A 48 -8.39 -9.28 5.16
N LEU A 49 -8.13 -8.02 4.82
CA LEU A 49 -9.10 -6.96 5.02
C LEU A 49 -10.27 -7.05 4.02
N ALA A 50 -9.98 -7.36 2.75
CA ALA A 50 -11.01 -7.55 1.73
C ALA A 50 -11.94 -8.72 2.08
N GLU A 51 -11.39 -9.85 2.54
CA GLU A 51 -12.17 -11.02 2.98
C GLU A 51 -13.02 -10.69 4.21
N LEU A 52 -12.48 -9.98 5.19
CA LEU A 52 -13.22 -9.54 6.36
C LEU A 52 -14.43 -8.68 5.98
N LEU A 53 -14.24 -7.71 5.09
CA LEU A 53 -15.30 -6.80 4.66
C LEU A 53 -16.33 -7.51 3.76
N HIS A 54 -15.85 -8.40 2.88
CA HIS A 54 -16.74 -9.21 2.05
C HIS A 54 -17.64 -10.12 2.89
N GLN A 55 -17.11 -10.77 3.94
CA GLN A 55 -17.89 -11.56 4.89
C GLN A 55 -18.95 -10.74 5.65
N ARG A 56 -18.78 -9.42 5.70
CA ARG A 56 -19.74 -8.47 6.29
C ARG A 56 -20.71 -7.88 5.26
N GLY A 57 -20.69 -8.35 4.02
CA GLY A 57 -21.64 -7.99 2.98
C GLY A 57 -21.14 -6.94 1.98
N ALA A 58 -19.90 -6.46 2.08
CA ALA A 58 -19.34 -5.52 1.11
C ALA A 58 -18.83 -6.24 -0.15
N ASP A 59 -18.87 -5.55 -1.29
CA ASP A 59 -18.15 -5.93 -2.51
C ASP A 59 -16.77 -5.25 -2.50
N CYS A 60 -15.71 -6.05 -2.60
CA CYS A 60 -14.33 -5.59 -2.48
C CYS A 60 -13.58 -5.70 -3.81
N HIS A 61 -12.85 -4.64 -4.20
CA HIS A 61 -12.00 -4.61 -5.38
C HIS A 61 -10.58 -4.21 -4.99
N VAL A 62 -9.62 -5.02 -5.41
CA VAL A 62 -8.19 -4.81 -5.11
C VAL A 62 -7.42 -4.73 -6.42
N PRO A 63 -7.22 -3.51 -6.95
CA PRO A 63 -6.49 -3.30 -8.20
C PRO A 63 -5.00 -3.52 -8.04
N MET A 64 -4.32 -3.79 -9.16
CA MET A 64 -2.88 -3.78 -9.29
C MET A 64 -2.38 -2.36 -9.56
N GLN A 65 -1.42 -1.87 -8.77
CA GLN A 65 -0.70 -0.66 -9.13
C GLN A 65 0.37 -0.95 -10.19
N ARG A 66 0.50 -0.06 -11.17
CA ARG A 66 1.49 -0.18 -12.24
C ARG A 66 2.91 -0.35 -11.68
N GLY A 67 3.67 -1.30 -12.26
CA GLY A 67 5.03 -1.60 -11.84
C GLY A 67 5.14 -2.40 -10.54
N MET A 68 4.04 -2.99 -10.05
CA MET A 68 4.04 -3.83 -8.86
C MET A 68 3.67 -5.27 -9.19
N ALA A 69 4.05 -6.21 -8.32
CA ALA A 69 3.74 -7.63 -8.41
C ALA A 69 3.93 -8.19 -9.84
N THR A 70 2.88 -8.72 -10.47
CA THR A 70 2.96 -9.32 -11.82
C THR A 70 3.33 -8.31 -12.92
N ASP A 71 3.23 -7.00 -12.66
CA ASP A 71 3.65 -5.91 -13.57
C ASP A 71 5.04 -5.32 -13.22
N ILE A 72 5.84 -6.00 -12.37
CA ILE A 72 7.11 -5.49 -11.83
C ILE A 72 8.10 -5.02 -12.90
N THR A 73 8.06 -5.61 -14.10
CA THR A 73 8.93 -5.25 -15.22
C THR A 73 8.68 -3.84 -15.75
N SER A 74 7.51 -3.26 -15.53
CA SER A 74 7.19 -1.87 -15.92
C SER A 74 7.60 -0.84 -14.87
N LEU A 75 8.03 -1.27 -13.66
CA LEU A 75 8.42 -0.36 -12.58
C LEU A 75 9.47 0.69 -12.98
N PRO A 76 10.56 0.36 -13.71
CA PRO A 76 11.59 1.35 -14.05
C PRO A 76 11.10 2.52 -14.90
N THR A 77 9.97 2.37 -15.60
CA THR A 77 9.38 3.39 -16.47
C THR A 77 8.10 4.00 -15.90
N THR A 78 7.65 3.53 -14.74
CA THR A 78 6.42 4.01 -14.10
C THR A 78 6.68 5.32 -13.36
N THR A 79 5.82 6.31 -13.59
CA THR A 79 5.92 7.64 -12.98
C THR A 79 4.78 7.90 -11.99
N ALA A 80 4.94 8.91 -11.13
CA ALA A 80 3.87 9.36 -10.23
C ALA A 80 2.57 9.71 -10.96
N SER A 81 2.70 10.27 -12.18
CA SER A 81 1.54 10.58 -13.03
C SER A 81 0.82 9.31 -13.49
N VAL A 82 1.56 8.25 -13.84
CA VAL A 82 1.00 6.96 -14.26
C VAL A 82 0.30 6.29 -13.08
N TRP A 83 0.92 6.25 -11.90
CA TRP A 83 0.25 5.74 -10.69
C TRP A 83 -1.04 6.49 -10.40
N ARG A 84 -0.99 7.84 -10.37
CA ARG A 84 -2.18 8.66 -10.15
C ARG A 84 -3.26 8.38 -11.18
N SER A 85 -2.97 8.45 -12.49
CA SER A 85 -3.99 8.32 -13.53
C SER A 85 -4.62 6.93 -13.54
N SER A 86 -3.81 5.86 -13.49
CA SER A 86 -4.32 4.48 -13.52
C SER A 86 -5.22 4.16 -12.33
N MET A 87 -4.85 4.63 -11.12
CA MET A 87 -5.66 4.40 -9.93
C MET A 87 -6.93 5.26 -9.93
N LEU A 88 -6.85 6.50 -10.42
CA LEU A 88 -8.02 7.36 -10.53
C LEU A 88 -9.05 6.80 -11.51
N ASP A 89 -8.61 6.26 -12.65
CA ASP A 89 -9.51 5.64 -13.62
C ASP A 89 -10.19 4.38 -13.02
N ALA A 90 -9.42 3.53 -12.34
CA ALA A 90 -9.96 2.38 -11.63
C ALA A 90 -10.96 2.79 -10.53
N TRP A 91 -10.67 3.86 -9.78
CA TRP A 91 -11.55 4.38 -8.75
C TRP A 91 -12.85 4.93 -9.32
N ARG A 92 -12.81 5.70 -10.40
CA ARG A 92 -14.00 6.23 -11.08
C ARG A 92 -14.89 5.10 -11.60
N GLU A 93 -14.29 4.08 -12.20
CA GLU A 93 -15.04 2.91 -12.65
C GLU A 93 -15.70 2.17 -11.47
N HIS A 94 -14.97 1.96 -10.36
CA HIS A 94 -15.51 1.33 -9.16
C HIS A 94 -16.64 2.17 -8.54
N SER A 95 -16.39 3.46 -8.26
CA SER A 95 -17.32 4.34 -7.56
C SER A 95 -18.64 4.55 -8.31
N ASN A 96 -18.63 4.43 -9.65
CA ASN A 96 -19.85 4.51 -10.45
C ASN A 96 -20.79 3.30 -10.34
N ARG A 97 -20.32 2.19 -9.75
CA ARG A 97 -21.11 0.95 -9.60
C ARG A 97 -21.93 0.90 -8.32
N TYR A 98 -21.56 1.69 -7.32
CA TYR A 98 -22.12 1.62 -5.98
C TYR A 98 -22.59 3.01 -5.51
N ARG A 99 -23.69 3.04 -4.74
CA ARG A 99 -24.19 4.27 -4.14
C ARG A 99 -23.41 4.69 -2.89
N ARG A 100 -22.84 3.71 -2.18
CA ARG A 100 -21.98 3.92 -1.02
C ARG A 100 -20.63 3.29 -1.27
N THR A 101 -19.57 4.06 -1.00
CA THR A 101 -18.22 3.63 -1.33
C THR A 101 -17.23 3.93 -0.21
N VAL A 102 -16.32 3.01 0.01
CA VAL A 102 -15.16 3.19 0.88
C VAL A 102 -13.88 3.01 0.07
N LEU A 103 -12.96 3.93 0.26
CA LEU A 103 -11.63 3.85 -0.33
C LEU A 103 -10.60 3.59 0.75
N VAL A 104 -9.89 2.47 0.64
CA VAL A 104 -8.85 2.04 1.56
C VAL A 104 -7.49 2.17 0.89
N GLY A 105 -6.52 2.78 1.56
CA GLY A 105 -5.16 2.88 1.03
C GLY A 105 -4.09 2.54 2.06
N TYR A 106 -3.14 1.69 1.69
CA TYR A 106 -2.00 1.33 2.52
C TYR A 106 -0.70 1.90 1.97
N SER A 107 0.08 2.60 2.79
CA SER A 107 1.40 3.14 2.43
C SER A 107 1.34 4.00 1.16
N MET A 108 2.04 3.64 0.07
CA MET A 108 1.92 4.29 -1.24
C MET A 108 0.47 4.26 -1.76
N GLY A 109 -0.26 3.16 -1.52
CA GLY A 109 -1.69 3.08 -1.83
C GLY A 109 -2.51 4.12 -1.08
N GLY A 110 -2.08 4.50 0.14
CA GLY A 110 -2.65 5.62 0.89
C GLY A 110 -2.44 6.96 0.19
N ALA A 111 -1.24 7.20 -0.37
CA ALA A 111 -0.99 8.40 -1.19
C ALA A 111 -1.88 8.43 -2.44
N SER A 112 -2.01 7.29 -3.13
CA SER A 112 -2.92 7.15 -4.27
C SER A 112 -4.38 7.38 -3.87
N ALA A 113 -4.82 6.83 -2.74
CA ALA A 113 -6.19 6.98 -2.22
C ALA A 113 -6.53 8.44 -1.89
N ILE A 114 -5.60 9.18 -1.30
CA ILE A 114 -5.78 10.63 -1.05
C ILE A 114 -6.02 11.40 -2.36
N LEU A 115 -5.24 11.10 -3.40
CA LEU A 115 -5.39 11.74 -4.72
C LEU A 115 -6.73 11.39 -5.37
N MET A 116 -7.17 10.14 -5.26
CA MET A 116 -8.47 9.69 -5.76
C MET A 116 -9.62 10.34 -4.99
N ALA A 117 -9.57 10.35 -3.66
CA ALA A 117 -10.61 10.94 -2.82
C ALA A 117 -10.75 12.47 -2.99
N ALA A 118 -9.65 13.16 -3.31
CA ALA A 118 -9.68 14.58 -3.59
C ALA A 118 -10.44 14.93 -4.88
N GLU A 119 -10.47 14.02 -5.87
CA GLU A 119 -11.17 14.21 -7.14
C GLU A 119 -12.58 13.60 -7.14
N THR A 120 -12.71 12.40 -6.59
CA THR A 120 -13.99 11.66 -6.51
C THR A 120 -14.14 11.16 -5.07
N PRO A 121 -14.86 11.92 -4.21
CA PRO A 121 -14.94 11.63 -2.79
C PRO A 121 -15.68 10.31 -2.51
N PRO A 122 -15.09 9.36 -1.72
CA PRO A 122 -15.80 8.24 -1.13
C PRO A 122 -16.67 8.69 0.06
N ASP A 123 -17.56 7.82 0.55
CA ASP A 123 -18.27 8.04 1.81
C ASP A 123 -17.31 7.97 3.02
N LEU A 124 -16.25 7.15 2.93
CA LEU A 124 -15.16 7.10 3.90
C LEU A 124 -13.82 6.84 3.21
N LEU A 125 -12.79 7.59 3.61
CA LEU A 125 -11.39 7.33 3.26
C LEU A 125 -10.66 6.73 4.46
N LEU A 126 -10.24 5.46 4.34
CA LEU A 126 -9.51 4.72 5.37
C LEU A 126 -8.04 4.55 4.96
N LEU A 127 -7.12 5.02 5.78
CA LEU A 127 -5.70 5.08 5.47
C LEU A 127 -4.87 4.29 6.49
N PHE A 128 -4.06 3.36 6.00
CA PHE A 128 -3.07 2.62 6.79
C PHE A 128 -1.68 3.16 6.50
N ALA A 129 -1.03 3.77 7.50
CA ALA A 129 0.33 4.31 7.40
C ALA A 129 0.58 5.05 6.06
N PRO A 130 -0.25 6.06 5.69
CA PRO A 130 -0.22 6.68 4.37
C PRO A 130 1.11 7.38 4.10
N PHE A 131 1.75 7.02 2.99
CA PHE A 131 3.05 7.56 2.58
C PHE A 131 2.91 8.98 2.03
N VAL A 132 3.71 9.92 2.53
CA VAL A 132 3.78 11.30 2.03
C VAL A 132 5.19 11.78 1.72
N LYS A 133 6.21 11.15 2.31
CA LYS A 133 7.62 11.48 2.03
C LYS A 133 8.57 10.41 2.51
N ILE A 134 9.76 10.41 1.92
CA ILE A 134 10.89 9.60 2.37
C ILE A 134 11.62 10.35 3.49
N ASN A 135 11.84 9.68 4.63
CA ASN A 135 12.49 10.26 5.80
C ASN A 135 14.03 10.07 5.83
N ASP A 136 14.61 9.50 4.79
CA ASP A 136 16.05 9.34 4.67
C ASP A 136 16.70 10.68 4.25
N ARG A 137 17.66 11.18 5.04
CA ARG A 137 18.43 12.39 4.70
C ARG A 137 19.17 12.27 3.37
N ARG A 138 19.50 11.06 2.95
CA ARG A 138 20.12 10.80 1.64
C ARG A 138 19.19 11.04 0.47
N ALA A 139 17.87 11.11 0.69
CA ALA A 139 16.88 11.42 -0.35
C ALA A 139 17.14 12.80 -1.01
N VAL A 140 17.81 13.74 -0.34
CA VAL A 140 18.22 15.03 -0.92
C VAL A 140 19.20 14.86 -2.10
N PHE A 141 19.91 13.72 -2.16
CA PHE A 141 20.84 13.41 -3.25
C PHE A 141 20.20 12.64 -4.41
N LEU A 142 18.91 12.29 -4.33
CA LEU A 142 18.19 11.59 -5.41
C LEU A 142 18.33 12.27 -6.79
N PRO A 143 18.30 13.60 -6.92
CA PRO A 143 18.52 14.27 -8.21
C PRO A 143 19.86 13.96 -8.85
N ILE A 144 20.89 13.71 -8.05
CA ILE A 144 22.24 13.32 -8.50
C ILE A 144 22.30 11.81 -8.70
N ALA A 145 21.81 11.04 -7.73
CA ALA A 145 21.84 9.57 -7.73
C ALA A 145 21.17 8.98 -8.98
N LYS A 146 20.01 9.53 -9.41
CA LYS A 146 19.31 9.08 -10.61
C LYS A 146 20.10 9.20 -11.92
N ARG A 147 21.21 9.97 -11.92
CA ARG A 147 22.12 10.12 -13.08
C ARG A 147 23.35 9.24 -13.00
N MET A 148 23.73 8.79 -11.80
CA MET A 148 25.01 8.13 -11.54
C MET A 148 24.85 6.67 -11.08
N MET A 149 23.70 6.31 -10.50
CA MET A 149 23.47 4.98 -9.95
C MET A 149 22.38 4.26 -10.76
N LYS A 150 22.62 2.97 -11.06
CA LYS A 150 21.64 2.14 -11.75
C LYS A 150 20.49 1.79 -10.80
N ASP A 151 20.81 1.30 -9.58
CA ASP A 151 19.84 0.81 -8.62
C ASP A 151 20.23 1.18 -7.18
N ILE A 152 19.25 1.39 -6.33
CA ILE A 152 19.37 1.44 -4.88
C ILE A 152 18.91 0.08 -4.36
N ARG A 153 19.82 -0.69 -3.77
CA ARG A 153 19.52 -2.02 -3.24
C ARG A 153 18.96 -1.89 -1.83
N LEU A 154 17.76 -2.43 -1.64
CA LEU A 154 17.03 -2.28 -0.38
C LEU A 154 17.60 -3.16 0.75
N PHE A 155 18.15 -4.35 0.42
CA PHE A 155 18.57 -5.37 1.40
C PHE A 155 20.07 -5.65 1.45
N THR A 156 20.93 -4.70 1.03
CA THR A 156 22.39 -4.89 0.96
C THR A 156 23.04 -5.18 2.32
N ASN A 157 22.50 -4.62 3.40
CA ASN A 157 23.09 -4.71 4.76
C ASN A 157 22.15 -5.42 5.75
N VAL A 158 21.27 -6.26 5.26
CA VAL A 158 20.32 -6.98 6.10
C VAL A 158 21.02 -8.22 6.68
N ASP A 159 20.91 -8.39 7.99
CA ASP A 159 21.33 -9.62 8.67
C ASP A 159 20.19 -10.65 8.61
N PHE A 160 20.23 -11.51 7.60
CA PHE A 160 19.23 -12.57 7.41
C PHE A 160 19.26 -13.66 8.49
N ALA A 161 20.31 -13.71 9.35
CA ALA A 161 20.36 -14.60 10.50
C ALA A 161 19.56 -14.05 11.69
N ASN A 162 19.21 -12.77 11.69
CA ASN A 162 18.40 -12.15 12.73
C ASN A 162 16.96 -12.70 12.68
N PRO A 163 16.44 -13.28 13.79
CA PRO A 163 15.08 -13.81 13.85
C PRO A 163 13.97 -12.80 13.54
N ASP A 164 14.14 -11.52 13.89
CA ASP A 164 13.16 -10.48 13.61
C ASP A 164 13.10 -10.18 12.12
N VAL A 165 14.24 -10.22 11.44
CA VAL A 165 14.32 -10.08 9.97
C VAL A 165 13.63 -11.26 9.29
N GLN A 166 13.91 -12.50 9.72
CA GLN A 166 13.25 -13.69 9.17
C GLN A 166 11.74 -13.60 9.33
N LYS A 167 11.28 -13.26 10.53
CA LYS A 167 9.86 -13.07 10.83
C LYS A 167 9.23 -11.97 9.94
N TRP A 168 9.96 -10.88 9.70
CA TRP A 168 9.48 -9.82 8.80
C TRP A 168 9.30 -10.35 7.37
N PHE A 169 10.26 -11.13 6.86
CA PHE A 169 10.16 -11.75 5.53
C PHE A 169 9.00 -12.75 5.45
N ASP A 170 8.79 -13.58 6.47
CA ASP A 170 7.68 -14.52 6.54
C ASP A 170 6.31 -13.82 6.47
N VAL A 171 6.23 -12.63 7.07
CA VAL A 171 5.01 -11.81 7.05
C VAL A 171 4.86 -11.07 5.73
N ALA A 172 5.91 -10.38 5.27
CA ALA A 172 5.86 -9.52 4.11
C ALA A 172 5.86 -10.29 2.77
N LEU A 173 6.59 -11.43 2.71
CA LEU A 173 6.77 -12.24 1.50
C LEU A 173 6.49 -13.73 1.79
N PRO A 174 5.23 -14.09 2.05
CA PRO A 174 4.87 -15.42 2.50
C PRO A 174 5.22 -16.53 1.49
N GLY A 175 5.92 -17.55 1.96
CA GLY A 175 6.36 -18.67 1.13
C GLY A 175 7.62 -18.41 0.33
N LEU A 176 8.35 -17.32 0.65
CA LEU A 176 9.74 -17.13 0.26
C LEU A 176 10.62 -17.65 1.40
N ASP A 177 11.39 -18.71 1.17
CA ASP A 177 12.30 -19.29 2.18
C ASP A 177 13.56 -18.43 2.32
N ILE A 178 13.49 -17.39 3.15
CA ILE A 178 14.63 -16.49 3.38
C ILE A 178 15.76 -17.15 4.21
N ALA A 179 15.55 -18.35 4.75
CA ALA A 179 16.64 -19.12 5.37
C ALA A 179 17.56 -19.76 4.33
N ASP A 180 17.10 -19.95 3.08
CA ASP A 180 17.93 -20.44 1.98
C ASP A 180 18.98 -19.38 1.56
N PRO A 181 20.30 -19.70 1.61
CA PRO A 181 21.36 -18.78 1.19
C PRO A 181 21.27 -18.35 -0.27
N GLU A 182 20.67 -19.16 -1.16
CA GLU A 182 20.45 -18.79 -2.54
C GLU A 182 19.40 -17.71 -2.66
N ILE A 183 18.27 -17.84 -1.96
CA ILE A 183 17.22 -16.83 -1.87
C ILE A 183 17.75 -15.52 -1.28
N GLN A 184 18.58 -15.58 -0.23
CA GLN A 184 19.24 -14.39 0.34
C GLN A 184 20.09 -13.66 -0.69
N ARG A 185 20.89 -14.41 -1.47
CA ARG A 185 21.71 -13.82 -2.54
C ARG A 185 20.84 -13.14 -3.61
N GLN A 186 19.76 -13.79 -4.03
CA GLN A 186 18.82 -13.26 -5.02
C GLN A 186 18.10 -12.01 -4.52
N VAL A 187 17.53 -12.05 -3.31
CA VAL A 187 16.89 -10.90 -2.68
C VAL A 187 17.86 -9.72 -2.60
N THR A 188 19.12 -9.97 -2.19
CA THR A 188 20.13 -8.90 -2.12
C THR A 188 20.51 -8.35 -3.50
N ALA A 189 20.60 -9.22 -4.53
CA ALA A 189 21.02 -8.82 -5.86
C ALA A 189 19.90 -8.14 -6.66
N GLU A 190 18.66 -8.60 -6.51
CA GLU A 190 17.53 -8.25 -7.37
C GLU A 190 16.56 -7.23 -6.75
N SER A 191 16.67 -6.95 -5.44
CA SER A 191 15.87 -5.90 -4.78
C SER A 191 16.30 -4.46 -5.11
N GLY A 192 16.96 -4.29 -6.28
CA GLY A 192 17.39 -2.99 -6.75
C GLY A 192 16.22 -2.16 -7.26
N VAL A 193 15.98 -1.00 -6.65
CA VAL A 193 15.00 -0.02 -7.13
C VAL A 193 15.76 1.12 -7.81
N PRO A 194 15.46 1.44 -9.08
CA PRO A 194 16.10 2.57 -9.75
C PRO A 194 15.84 3.89 -8.97
N PRO A 195 16.85 4.76 -8.79
CA PRO A 195 16.69 6.03 -8.07
C PRO A 195 15.59 6.93 -8.66
N VAL A 196 15.30 6.79 -9.96
CA VAL A 196 14.20 7.52 -10.60
C VAL A 196 12.85 7.10 -10.02
N VAL A 197 12.64 5.81 -9.75
CA VAL A 197 11.39 5.29 -9.15
C VAL A 197 11.20 5.85 -7.73
N ILE A 198 12.28 5.91 -6.95
CA ILE A 198 12.26 6.51 -5.61
C ILE A 198 11.90 8.00 -5.67
N ALA A 199 12.42 8.72 -6.69
CA ALA A 199 12.07 10.12 -6.92
C ALA A 199 10.59 10.29 -7.33
N GLU A 200 10.05 9.37 -8.14
CA GLU A 200 8.64 9.36 -8.52
C GLU A 200 7.74 9.04 -7.32
N LEU A 201 8.14 8.09 -6.48
CA LEU A 201 7.44 7.80 -5.22
C LEU A 201 7.38 9.04 -4.31
N GLN A 202 8.52 9.75 -4.15
CA GLN A 202 8.57 11.02 -3.41
C GLN A 202 7.65 12.08 -4.04
N THR A 203 7.57 12.14 -5.36
CA THR A 203 6.67 13.04 -6.09
C THR A 203 5.22 12.72 -5.80
N LEU A 204 4.83 11.44 -5.86
CA LEU A 204 3.47 10.97 -5.53
C LEU A 204 3.07 11.37 -4.10
N GLY A 205 3.95 11.12 -3.12
CA GLY A 205 3.71 11.51 -1.72
C GLY A 205 3.53 13.02 -1.55
N GLY A 206 4.35 13.82 -2.25
CA GLY A 206 4.21 15.27 -2.25
C GLY A 206 2.92 15.78 -2.92
N MET A 207 2.43 15.08 -3.94
CA MET A 207 1.12 15.36 -4.56
C MET A 207 0.00 15.02 -3.57
N ALA A 208 0.06 13.87 -2.91
CA ALA A 208 -0.94 13.43 -1.93
C ALA A 208 -1.04 14.41 -0.74
N LEU A 209 0.10 14.86 -0.19
CA LEU A 209 0.12 15.84 0.89
C LEU A 209 -0.58 17.15 0.50
N LYS A 210 -0.38 17.63 -0.72
CA LYS A 210 -1.07 18.84 -1.23
C LYS A 210 -2.56 18.61 -1.45
N ALA A 211 -2.94 17.40 -1.91
CA ALA A 211 -4.32 17.05 -2.19
C ALA A 211 -5.15 16.78 -0.92
N ALA A 212 -4.51 16.45 0.21
CA ALA A 212 -5.20 16.16 1.48
C ALA A 212 -6.21 17.25 1.90
N ARG A 213 -5.86 18.51 1.70
CA ARG A 213 -6.75 19.67 1.96
C ARG A 213 -8.01 19.71 1.09
N GLN A 214 -8.01 18.99 -0.03
CA GLN A 214 -9.12 18.95 -0.99
C GLN A 214 -10.05 17.76 -0.73
N VAL A 215 -9.65 16.82 0.11
CA VAL A 215 -10.47 15.66 0.51
C VAL A 215 -11.67 16.13 1.30
N LYS A 216 -12.88 15.81 0.81
CA LYS A 216 -14.16 16.20 1.41
C LYS A 216 -14.79 15.09 2.25
N SER A 217 -14.34 13.86 2.06
CA SER A 217 -14.81 12.70 2.78
C SER A 217 -14.36 12.71 4.25
N PRO A 218 -15.06 12.04 5.14
CA PRO A 218 -14.52 11.64 6.43
C PRO A 218 -13.24 10.82 6.22
N VAL A 219 -12.24 11.02 7.07
CA VAL A 219 -10.94 10.34 6.99
C VAL A 219 -10.63 9.66 8.30
N VAL A 220 -10.27 8.38 8.23
CA VAL A 220 -9.75 7.60 9.34
C VAL A 220 -8.32 7.18 9.00
N ILE A 221 -7.40 7.36 9.94
CA ILE A 221 -5.99 6.95 9.79
C ILE A 221 -5.64 5.93 10.89
N LEU A 222 -5.05 4.81 10.46
CA LEU A 222 -4.43 3.83 11.34
C LEU A 222 -2.91 3.86 11.11
N GLN A 223 -2.14 4.03 12.19
CA GLN A 223 -0.68 4.17 12.15
C GLN A 223 0.00 3.22 13.14
N GLY A 224 0.96 2.44 12.65
CA GLY A 224 1.82 1.64 13.51
C GLY A 224 2.70 2.53 14.42
N HIS A 225 2.76 2.18 15.70
CA HIS A 225 3.52 2.94 16.69
C HIS A 225 5.04 2.84 16.46
N GLU A 226 5.50 1.65 16.04
CA GLU A 226 6.89 1.32 15.75
C GLU A 226 7.25 1.44 14.25
N ASP A 227 6.40 2.08 13.44
CA ASP A 227 6.61 2.23 11.99
C ASP A 227 7.84 3.09 11.69
N GLU A 228 8.90 2.46 11.17
CA GLU A 228 10.15 3.09 10.76
C GLU A 228 10.16 3.48 9.26
N VAL A 229 9.19 3.01 8.49
CA VAL A 229 9.06 3.31 7.05
C VAL A 229 8.31 4.62 6.86
N VAL A 230 7.12 4.71 7.44
CA VAL A 230 6.30 5.93 7.48
C VAL A 230 6.19 6.41 8.92
N HIS A 231 7.01 7.38 9.28
CA HIS A 231 7.04 7.83 10.67
C HIS A 231 5.71 8.48 11.09
N ARG A 232 5.20 8.08 12.25
CA ARG A 232 3.97 8.64 12.85
C ARG A 232 3.95 10.17 12.94
N ARG A 233 5.12 10.81 13.08
CA ARG A 233 5.22 12.27 13.04
C ARG A 233 4.75 12.86 11.71
N ASP A 234 4.97 12.15 10.61
CA ASP A 234 4.61 12.63 9.28
C ASP A 234 3.15 12.34 8.96
N THR A 235 2.63 11.22 9.42
CA THR A 235 1.18 10.92 9.36
C THR A 235 0.37 11.86 10.26
N ARG A 236 0.88 12.26 11.42
CA ARG A 236 0.24 13.29 12.24
C ARG A 236 0.19 14.64 11.54
N LYS A 237 1.28 15.05 10.86
CA LYS A 237 1.27 16.27 10.04
C LYS A 237 0.31 16.17 8.85
N LEU A 238 0.20 14.98 8.25
CA LEU A 238 -0.77 14.74 7.20
C LEU A 238 -2.20 14.83 7.74
N SER A 239 -2.46 14.29 8.95
CA SER A 239 -3.79 14.33 9.56
C SER A 239 -4.29 15.75 9.80
N ASP A 240 -3.39 16.70 10.09
CA ASP A 240 -3.70 18.11 10.26
C ASP A 240 -4.17 18.81 8.96
N GLU A 241 -3.90 18.20 7.80
CA GLU A 241 -4.29 18.73 6.49
C GLU A 241 -5.73 18.35 6.10
N PHE A 242 -6.34 17.34 6.73
CA PHE A 242 -7.70 16.92 6.41
C PHE A 242 -8.74 17.76 7.14
N ALA A 243 -9.67 18.36 6.36
CA ALA A 243 -10.76 19.15 6.93
C ALA A 243 -11.77 18.30 7.74
N ARG A 244 -11.87 17.00 7.44
CA ARG A 244 -12.80 16.06 8.06
C ARG A 244 -12.09 14.81 8.58
N LEU A 245 -11.04 15.01 9.37
CA LEU A 245 -10.43 13.91 10.10
C LEU A 245 -11.45 13.39 11.14
N GLN A 246 -11.91 12.15 10.96
CA GLN A 246 -12.86 11.49 11.87
C GLN A 246 -12.11 10.82 13.02
N ALA A 247 -11.04 10.07 12.70
CA ALA A 247 -10.24 9.40 13.73
C ALA A 247 -8.77 9.25 13.29
N TYR A 248 -7.88 9.21 14.29
CA TYR A 248 -6.48 8.88 14.14
C TYR A 248 -6.08 7.87 15.21
N HIS A 249 -5.85 6.63 14.80
CA HIS A 249 -5.53 5.53 15.70
C HIS A 249 -4.04 5.17 15.63
N GLU A 250 -3.33 5.25 16.75
CA GLU A 250 -2.02 4.63 16.89
C GLU A 250 -2.18 3.20 17.42
N ILE A 251 -1.59 2.25 16.72
CA ILE A 251 -1.75 0.81 16.97
C ILE A 251 -0.36 0.24 17.28
N PRO A 252 -0.21 -0.62 18.29
CA PRO A 252 1.03 -1.37 18.48
C PRO A 252 1.37 -2.16 17.21
N GLY A 253 2.59 -2.00 16.72
CA GLY A 253 3.07 -2.65 15.51
C GLY A 253 3.85 -1.70 14.60
N ASP A 254 4.46 -2.29 13.59
CA ASP A 254 5.30 -1.64 12.60
C ASP A 254 4.50 -1.14 11.37
N HIS A 255 5.17 -1.04 10.22
CA HIS A 255 4.56 -0.63 8.96
C HIS A 255 3.51 -1.61 8.43
N LEU A 256 3.63 -2.91 8.78
CA LEU A 256 2.83 -4.01 8.22
C LEU A 256 1.45 -4.17 8.90
N ILE A 257 0.96 -3.18 9.64
CA ILE A 257 -0.29 -3.24 10.43
C ILE A 257 -1.53 -3.80 9.69
N PRO A 258 -1.73 -3.68 8.37
CA PRO A 258 -2.91 -4.25 7.73
C PRO A 258 -2.83 -5.76 7.48
N LEU A 259 -1.71 -6.42 7.83
CA LEU A 259 -1.55 -7.86 7.61
C LEU A 259 -2.06 -8.68 8.80
N ASP A 260 -2.86 -9.71 8.51
CA ASP A 260 -3.54 -10.56 9.50
C ASP A 260 -2.59 -11.44 10.35
N ARG A 261 -1.36 -11.63 9.89
CA ARG A 261 -0.33 -12.41 10.56
C ARG A 261 0.31 -11.70 11.75
N LEU A 262 -0.01 -10.43 11.95
CA LEU A 262 0.51 -9.63 13.05
C LEU A 262 -0.38 -9.71 14.30
N PRO A 263 0.21 -9.64 15.51
CA PRO A 263 -0.55 -9.59 16.76
C PRO A 263 -1.51 -8.39 16.86
N SER A 264 -1.28 -7.34 16.07
CA SER A 264 -2.13 -6.14 16.00
C SER A 264 -3.44 -6.36 15.25
N TRP A 265 -3.56 -7.41 14.44
CA TRP A 265 -4.70 -7.65 13.56
C TRP A 265 -6.07 -7.63 14.26
N PRO A 266 -6.28 -8.28 15.43
CA PRO A 266 -7.58 -8.21 16.11
C PRO A 266 -8.01 -6.78 16.44
N LYS A 267 -7.05 -5.91 16.80
CA LYS A 267 -7.33 -4.50 17.06
C LYS A 267 -7.59 -3.72 15.77
N VAL A 268 -6.80 -3.98 14.73
CA VAL A 268 -6.96 -3.35 13.42
C VAL A 268 -8.31 -3.70 12.82
N SER A 269 -8.64 -4.99 12.74
CA SER A 269 -9.92 -5.46 12.19
C SER A 269 -11.12 -4.95 12.98
N GLY A 270 -11.04 -4.92 14.31
CA GLY A 270 -12.09 -4.34 15.16
C GLY A 270 -12.33 -2.86 14.86
N LEU A 271 -11.28 -2.04 14.86
CA LEU A 271 -11.38 -0.61 14.52
C LEU A 271 -11.96 -0.36 13.14
N VAL A 272 -11.53 -1.15 12.13
CA VAL A 272 -12.07 -1.01 10.77
C VAL A 272 -13.57 -1.32 10.74
N LEU A 273 -14.01 -2.37 11.43
CA LEU A 273 -15.44 -2.72 11.49
C LEU A 273 -16.25 -1.65 12.23
N ASP A 274 -15.72 -1.12 13.34
CA ASP A 274 -16.38 -0.05 14.09
C ASP A 274 -16.57 1.23 13.24
N GLU A 275 -15.57 1.59 12.43
CA GLU A 275 -15.61 2.77 11.55
C GLU A 275 -16.53 2.56 10.32
N LEU A 276 -16.85 1.33 9.98
CA LEU A 276 -17.69 0.95 8.84
C LEU A 276 -19.11 0.51 9.23
N ASP A 277 -19.41 0.41 10.54
CA ASP A 277 -20.67 -0.17 11.05
C ASP A 277 -21.92 0.54 10.50
N GLU A 278 -21.87 1.86 10.30
CA GLU A 278 -22.98 2.63 9.74
C GLU A 278 -23.08 2.53 8.20
N LEU A 279 -22.03 2.00 7.54
CA LEU A 279 -21.94 1.90 6.08
C LEU A 279 -22.25 0.48 5.57
N ILE A 280 -21.93 -0.55 6.33
CA ILE A 280 -22.25 -1.95 6.04
C ILE A 280 -23.71 -2.24 6.45
#